data_e3462835044d10953cecbe0659c3c3b4
#
_entry.id   e3462835044d10953cecbe0659c3c3b4
#
_cell.length_a   1.000
_cell.length_b   1.000
_cell.length_c   1.000
_cell.angle_alpha   90.00
_cell.angle_beta   90.00
_cell.angle_gamma   90.00
#
_symmetry.space_group_name_H-M   'P 1'
#
loop_
_entity.id
_entity.type
_entity.pdbx_description
1 polymer ?
#
loop_
_entity_poly.entity_id
_entity_poly.type
_entity_poly.pdbx_seq_one_letter_code
_entity_poly.pdbx_strand_id
1 'polypeptide(L)'
;MSEAELAALAGEATVDAYDEDEQAMGFHTMIVDNLELPFVTSVLGVDVTVEDIDLAEDNSILAGCARGGVRQAVRVVDLPLPEPPPAGAEWIEAYRHWLG
;
A
#
# COMPACT_ATOMS: atom_id res chain seq x y z
N MET A 1 9.00 -11.91 -3.19
CA MET A 1 8.87 -12.45 -1.82
C MET A 1 8.14 -13.78 -1.85
N SER A 2 8.51 -14.69 -0.97
CA SER A 2 7.82 -15.96 -0.86
C SER A 2 6.46 -15.81 -0.19
N GLU A 3 5.58 -16.77 -0.38
CA GLU A 3 4.27 -16.79 0.26
C GLU A 3 4.41 -16.83 1.78
N ALA A 4 5.40 -17.56 2.31
CA ALA A 4 5.66 -17.62 3.74
C ALA A 4 6.09 -16.26 4.31
N GLU A 5 6.90 -15.51 3.57
CA GLU A 5 7.32 -14.17 3.98
C GLU A 5 6.13 -13.20 3.97
N LEU A 6 5.27 -13.27 2.95
CA LEU A 6 4.08 -12.44 2.87
C LEU A 6 3.10 -12.78 4.00
N ALA A 7 2.92 -14.06 4.31
CA ALA A 7 2.07 -14.49 5.41
C ALA A 7 2.60 -13.99 6.75
N ALA A 8 3.93 -13.99 6.95
CA ALA A 8 4.54 -13.50 8.18
C ALA A 8 4.32 -12.00 8.35
N LEU A 9 4.47 -11.21 7.28
CA LEU A 9 4.19 -9.78 7.33
C LEU A 9 2.71 -9.50 7.59
N ALA A 10 1.82 -10.26 6.95
CA ALA A 10 0.38 -10.12 7.18
C ALA A 10 0.02 -10.43 8.64
N GLY A 11 0.64 -11.46 9.23
CA GLY A 11 0.46 -11.78 10.64
C GLY A 11 0.92 -10.66 11.55
N GLU A 12 2.03 -10.02 11.21
CA GLU A 12 2.58 -8.90 11.97
C GLU A 12 1.67 -7.67 11.88
N ALA A 13 1.15 -7.37 10.68
CA ALA A 13 0.26 -6.22 10.47
C ALA A 13 -1.09 -6.41 11.19
N THR A 14 -1.52 -7.65 11.37
CA THR A 14 -2.85 -7.95 11.94
C THR A 14 -2.79 -8.42 13.39
N VAL A 15 -1.61 -8.31 14.04
CA VAL A 15 -1.47 -8.67 15.46
C VAL A 15 -2.42 -7.82 16.29
N ASP A 16 -3.14 -8.46 17.22
CA ASP A 16 -4.14 -7.83 18.09
C ASP A 16 -5.35 -7.21 17.34
N ALA A 17 -5.50 -7.50 16.06
CA ALA A 17 -6.67 -7.07 15.28
C ALA A 17 -7.75 -8.15 15.33
N TYR A 18 -8.97 -7.77 15.72
CA TYR A 18 -10.06 -8.71 15.99
C TYR A 18 -11.03 -8.88 14.81
N ASP A 19 -11.13 -7.88 13.94
CA ASP A 19 -12.01 -7.94 12.78
C ASP A 19 -11.31 -7.40 11.53
N GLU A 20 -12.02 -7.48 10.39
CA GLU A 20 -11.45 -7.04 9.12
C GLU A 20 -11.12 -5.55 9.10
N ASP A 21 -11.93 -4.72 9.76
CA ASP A 21 -11.68 -3.28 9.82
C ASP A 21 -10.38 -2.99 10.58
N GLU A 22 -10.18 -3.64 11.73
CA GLU A 22 -8.96 -3.49 12.51
C GLU A 22 -7.75 -4.04 11.76
N GLN A 23 -7.92 -5.13 11.02
CA GLN A 23 -6.86 -5.71 10.22
C GLN A 23 -6.44 -4.77 9.08
N ALA A 24 -7.41 -4.16 8.39
CA ALA A 24 -7.13 -3.16 7.35
C ALA A 24 -6.38 -1.95 7.92
N MET A 25 -6.80 -1.48 9.09
CA MET A 25 -6.12 -0.39 9.80
C MET A 25 -4.69 -0.76 10.16
N GLY A 26 -4.45 -2.01 10.55
CA GLY A 26 -3.12 -2.53 10.83
C GLY A 26 -2.20 -2.45 9.60
N PHE A 27 -2.68 -2.88 8.45
CA PHE A 27 -1.93 -2.75 7.20
C PHE A 27 -1.67 -1.29 6.83
N HIS A 28 -2.66 -0.43 6.99
CA HIS A 28 -2.50 1.00 6.74
C HIS A 28 -1.36 1.58 7.59
N THR A 29 -1.36 1.26 8.88
CA THR A 29 -0.31 1.70 9.81
C THR A 29 1.07 1.23 9.36
N MET A 30 1.21 -0.05 9.01
CA MET A 30 2.50 -0.59 8.58
C MET A 30 2.98 0.04 7.27
N ILE A 31 2.09 0.28 6.35
CA ILE A 31 2.44 0.94 5.08
C ILE A 31 2.88 2.38 5.34
N VAL A 32 2.13 3.14 6.13
CA VAL A 32 2.47 4.54 6.45
C VAL A 32 3.80 4.63 7.16
N ASP A 33 4.06 3.72 8.12
CA ASP A 33 5.28 3.78 8.92
C ASP A 33 6.53 3.36 8.15
N ASN A 34 6.40 2.54 7.12
CA ASN A 34 7.54 1.90 6.48
C ASN A 34 7.76 2.29 5.02
N LEU A 35 6.72 2.73 4.33
CA LEU A 35 6.83 3.05 2.90
C LEU A 35 7.58 4.37 2.69
N GLU A 36 8.64 4.31 1.89
CA GLU A 36 9.40 5.51 1.52
C GLU A 36 8.60 6.35 0.52
N LEU A 37 8.29 7.58 0.88
CA LEU A 37 7.57 8.54 0.06
C LEU A 37 8.36 9.84 -0.08
N PRO A 38 8.25 10.55 -1.20
CA PRO A 38 7.49 10.18 -2.39
C PRO A 38 8.25 9.18 -3.27
N PHE A 39 7.53 8.49 -4.14
CA PHE A 39 8.17 7.72 -5.20
C PHE A 39 7.37 7.85 -6.50
N VAL A 40 8.05 7.61 -7.63
CA VAL A 40 7.42 7.68 -8.96
C VAL A 40 7.07 6.28 -9.42
N THR A 41 5.87 6.12 -9.95
CA THR A 41 5.46 4.89 -10.62
C THR A 41 4.67 5.23 -11.88
N SER A 42 4.37 4.22 -12.70
CA SER A 42 3.62 4.41 -13.93
C SER A 42 2.23 3.82 -13.77
N VAL A 43 1.21 4.62 -14.04
CA VAL A 43 -0.19 4.19 -14.02
C VAL A 43 -0.75 4.39 -15.42
N LEU A 44 -1.19 3.32 -16.08
CA LEU A 44 -1.69 3.36 -17.45
C LEU A 44 -0.71 4.05 -18.41
N GLY A 45 0.60 3.77 -18.24
CA GLY A 45 1.63 4.33 -19.10
C GLY A 45 2.02 5.78 -18.80
N VAL A 46 1.49 6.36 -17.73
CA VAL A 46 1.74 7.75 -17.34
C VAL A 46 2.46 7.76 -15.99
N ASP A 47 3.61 8.45 -15.93
CA ASP A 47 4.35 8.59 -14.67
C ASP A 47 3.62 9.51 -13.71
N VAL A 48 3.44 9.04 -12.50
CA VAL A 48 2.83 9.80 -11.40
C VAL A 48 3.72 9.71 -10.17
N THR A 49 3.62 10.71 -9.30
CA THR A 49 4.31 10.73 -8.02
C THR A 49 3.35 10.31 -6.92
N VAL A 50 3.68 9.24 -6.22
CA VAL A 50 2.93 8.82 -5.03
C VAL A 50 3.43 9.65 -3.86
N GLU A 51 2.54 10.47 -3.30
CA GLU A 51 2.91 11.44 -2.27
C GLU A 51 2.48 11.04 -0.87
N ASP A 52 1.38 10.31 -0.75
CA ASP A 52 0.86 9.89 0.55
C ASP A 52 0.01 8.62 0.44
N ILE A 53 -0.29 8.07 1.59
CA ILE A 53 -1.16 6.89 1.75
C ILE A 53 -2.29 7.29 2.69
N ASP A 54 -3.51 6.92 2.34
CA ASP A 54 -4.69 7.28 3.11
C ASP A 54 -5.59 6.05 3.31
N LEU A 55 -6.49 6.14 4.27
CA LEU A 55 -7.47 5.10 4.56
C LEU A 55 -8.87 5.66 4.28
N ALA A 56 -9.58 5.06 3.34
CA ALA A 56 -10.92 5.48 2.97
C ALA A 56 -11.96 4.99 3.99
N GLU A 57 -13.16 5.54 3.91
CA GLU A 57 -14.27 5.16 4.81
C GLU A 57 -14.65 3.69 4.71
N ASP A 58 -14.46 3.08 3.54
CA ASP A 58 -14.72 1.64 3.33
C ASP A 58 -13.51 0.76 3.69
N ASN A 59 -12.50 1.34 4.35
CA ASN A 59 -11.24 0.71 4.72
C ASN A 59 -10.32 0.34 3.55
N SER A 60 -10.59 0.85 2.34
CA SER A 60 -9.65 0.74 1.25
C SER A 60 -8.42 1.60 1.55
N ILE A 61 -7.24 1.08 1.23
CA ILE A 61 -5.99 1.83 1.36
C ILE A 61 -5.70 2.49 0.03
N LEU A 62 -5.54 3.81 0.04
CA LEU A 62 -5.41 4.63 -1.14
C LEU A 62 -4.04 5.30 -1.21
N ALA A 63 -3.49 5.38 -2.42
CA ALA A 63 -2.29 6.14 -2.70
C ALA A 63 -2.70 7.47 -3.34
N GLY A 64 -2.23 8.58 -2.79
CA GLY A 64 -2.41 9.91 -3.38
C GLY A 64 -1.36 10.11 -4.45
N CYS A 65 -1.80 10.14 -5.71
CA CYS A 65 -0.92 10.26 -6.88
C CYS A 65 -1.07 11.64 -7.50
N ALA A 66 0.05 12.25 -7.85
CA ALA A 66 0.08 13.59 -8.43
C ALA A 66 0.82 13.61 -9.77
N ARG A 67 0.31 14.44 -10.68
CA ARG A 67 0.99 14.72 -11.94
C ARG A 67 0.55 16.11 -12.41
N GLY A 68 1.53 17.01 -12.56
CA GLY A 68 1.30 18.34 -13.12
C GLY A 68 0.24 19.14 -12.39
N GLY A 69 0.17 19.05 -11.07
CA GLY A 69 -0.81 19.78 -10.28
C GLY A 69 -2.17 19.08 -10.14
N VAL A 70 -2.35 17.94 -10.82
CA VAL A 70 -3.56 17.13 -10.68
C VAL A 70 -3.29 16.01 -9.68
N ARG A 71 -4.21 15.81 -8.74
CA ARG A 71 -4.14 14.71 -7.77
C ARG A 71 -5.29 13.76 -7.96
N GLN A 72 -4.99 12.48 -7.79
CA GLN A 72 -6.00 11.43 -7.86
C GLN A 72 -5.64 10.29 -6.92
N ALA A 73 -6.65 9.71 -6.28
CA ALA A 73 -6.45 8.55 -5.43
C ALA A 73 -6.51 7.27 -6.25
N VAL A 74 -5.56 6.38 -6.00
CA VAL A 74 -5.51 5.04 -6.62
C VAL A 74 -5.43 4.03 -5.49
N ARG A 75 -6.26 2.99 -5.53
CA ARG A 75 -6.17 1.94 -4.52
C ARG A 75 -4.80 1.25 -4.61
N VAL A 76 -4.15 1.04 -3.46
CA VAL A 76 -2.81 0.44 -3.46
C VAL A 76 -2.79 -0.96 -4.07
N VAL A 77 -3.93 -1.68 -4.06
CA VAL A 77 -4.03 -2.99 -4.69
C VAL A 77 -3.87 -2.91 -6.21
N ASP A 78 -4.20 -1.76 -6.80
CA ASP A 78 -4.13 -1.52 -8.24
C ASP A 78 -2.91 -0.69 -8.63
N LEU A 79 -2.09 -0.27 -7.66
CA LEU A 79 -0.95 0.60 -7.92
C LEU A 79 0.24 -0.20 -8.40
N PRO A 80 0.74 0.02 -9.62
CA PRO A 80 1.98 -0.61 -10.05
C PRO A 80 3.16 -0.13 -9.20
N LEU A 81 4.08 -1.04 -8.87
CA LEU A 81 5.29 -0.69 -8.13
C LEU A 81 6.45 -0.58 -9.10
N PRO A 82 7.32 0.42 -8.95
CA PRO A 82 8.50 0.55 -9.83
C PRO A 82 9.54 -0.52 -9.52
N GLU A 83 10.49 -0.70 -10.46
CA GLU A 83 11.65 -1.55 -10.27
C GLU A 83 12.91 -0.69 -10.24
N PRO A 84 13.67 -0.68 -9.12
CA PRO A 84 13.36 -1.40 -7.87
C PRO A 84 12.23 -0.72 -7.10
N PRO A 85 11.49 -1.49 -6.28
CA PRO A 85 10.40 -0.89 -5.50
C PRO A 85 10.94 -0.01 -4.37
N PRO A 86 10.17 0.97 -3.90
CA PRO A 86 10.60 1.77 -2.77
C PRO A 86 10.70 0.93 -1.49
N ALA A 87 11.51 1.38 -0.53
CA ALA A 87 11.60 0.73 0.76
C ALA A 87 10.20 0.71 1.42
N GLY A 88 9.85 -0.39 2.04
CA GLY A 88 8.53 -0.56 2.67
C GLY A 88 7.46 -1.10 1.75
N ALA A 89 7.74 -1.28 0.45
CA ALA A 89 6.78 -1.81 -0.51
C ALA A 89 6.35 -3.25 -0.18
N GLU A 90 7.15 -3.98 0.58
CA GLU A 90 6.80 -5.32 1.05
C GLU A 90 5.48 -5.34 1.83
N TRP A 91 5.14 -4.27 2.52
CA TRP A 91 3.86 -4.17 3.23
C TRP A 91 2.67 -4.05 2.29
N ILE A 92 2.86 -3.41 1.13
CA ILE A 92 1.83 -3.38 0.07
C ILE A 92 1.63 -4.79 -0.50
N GLU A 93 2.72 -5.51 -0.74
CA GLU A 93 2.66 -6.89 -1.23
C GLU A 93 1.95 -7.80 -0.22
N ALA A 94 2.23 -7.63 1.07
CA ALA A 94 1.56 -8.40 2.12
C ALA A 94 0.07 -8.09 2.18
N TYR A 95 -0.30 -6.83 2.03
CA TYR A 95 -1.70 -6.41 2.00
C TYR A 95 -2.44 -7.04 0.82
N ARG A 96 -1.84 -7.02 -0.37
CA ARG A 96 -2.40 -7.69 -1.56
C ARG A 96 -2.60 -9.18 -1.33
N HIS A 97 -1.61 -9.82 -0.72
CA HIS A 97 -1.67 -11.25 -0.38
C HIS A 97 -2.83 -11.54 0.58
N TRP A 98 -3.00 -10.70 1.60
CA TRP A 98 -4.07 -10.83 2.59
C TRP A 98 -5.45 -10.68 1.97
N LEU A 99 -5.60 -9.76 1.03
CA LEU A 99 -6.88 -9.55 0.33
C LEU A 99 -7.25 -10.71 -0.60
N GLY A 100 -6.30 -11.46 -1.05
CA GLY A 100 -6.50 -12.60 -1.95
C GLY A 100 -6.00 -12.31 -3.34
#